data_a19bc53939358f9ed0efce80f9797384
#
_entry.id   a19bc53939358f9ed0efce80f9797384
#
_cell.length_a   1.000
_cell.length_b   1.000
_cell.length_c   1.000
_cell.angle_alpha   90.00
_cell.angle_beta   90.00
_cell.angle_gamma   90.00
#
_symmetry.space_group_name_H-M   'P 1'
#
loop_
_entity.id
_entity.type
_entity.pdbx_description
1 polymer ?
#
loop_
_entity_poly.entity_id
_entity_poly.type
_entity_poly.pdbx_seq_one_letter_code
_entity_poly.pdbx_strand_id
1 'polypeptide(L)'
;MITIVDYGLGNIRAFINTYKQLGLPVTVARNAQELKQACKIILPGVGAFDLAMTLFQKSGMREVADELVLDKGVPVLGICVGMQIMAGGSDEGELPGLNWIPGRVKKFDRALLGPSLPLPHMGWNQVSALDGAGLFGGLGDTPLFYFLHSFYYECEDSEHILAQSRYGQDFSCAVRRGNVHGVQFHPEKSHSAGTRLLKNFAEL
;
A
#
# COMPACT_ATOMS: atom_id res chain seq x y z
N MET A 1 -15.91 -9.86 -1.62
CA MET A 1 -16.30 -8.51 -1.14
C MET A 1 -15.08 -7.80 -0.62
N ILE A 2 -14.86 -6.54 -0.98
CA ILE A 2 -13.74 -5.72 -0.53
C ILE A 2 -14.14 -4.95 0.73
N THR A 3 -13.27 -4.98 1.75
CA THR A 3 -13.44 -4.21 3.00
C THR A 3 -12.34 -3.15 3.08
N ILE A 4 -12.71 -1.89 3.14
CA ILE A 4 -11.79 -0.77 3.31
C ILE A 4 -11.70 -0.43 4.79
N VAL A 5 -10.49 -0.41 5.35
CA VAL A 5 -10.26 -0.07 6.76
C VAL A 5 -10.26 1.44 6.91
N ASP A 6 -11.19 1.96 7.72
CA ASP A 6 -11.32 3.39 8.05
C ASP A 6 -10.91 3.61 9.50
N TYR A 7 -9.63 3.84 9.70
CA TYR A 7 -9.04 4.17 11.00
C TYR A 7 -8.70 5.67 11.12
N GLY A 8 -9.31 6.48 10.25
CA GLY A 8 -9.16 7.95 10.25
C GLY A 8 -8.15 8.50 9.24
N LEU A 9 -7.49 7.63 8.46
CA LEU A 9 -6.55 8.05 7.42
C LEU A 9 -6.89 7.42 6.07
N GLY A 10 -6.56 8.16 4.99
CA GLY A 10 -6.75 7.70 3.62
C GLY A 10 -7.99 8.24 2.92
N ASN A 11 -8.01 8.12 1.61
CA ASN A 11 -9.12 8.59 0.77
C ASN A 11 -10.19 7.49 0.58
N ILE A 12 -10.88 7.15 1.68
CA ILE A 12 -11.88 6.07 1.72
C ILE A 12 -12.92 6.20 0.59
N ARG A 13 -13.40 7.43 0.34
CA ARG A 13 -14.43 7.69 -0.67
C ARG A 13 -13.96 7.37 -2.09
N ALA A 14 -12.71 7.62 -2.42
CA ALA A 14 -12.18 7.32 -3.74
C ALA A 14 -12.18 5.80 -4.00
N PHE A 15 -11.77 4.98 -3.03
CA PHE A 15 -11.82 3.53 -3.15
C PHE A 15 -13.26 3.01 -3.29
N ILE A 16 -14.20 3.51 -2.47
CA ILE A 16 -15.61 3.16 -2.57
C ILE A 16 -16.13 3.46 -3.99
N ASN A 17 -15.84 4.65 -4.51
CA ASN A 17 -16.29 5.06 -5.85
C ASN A 17 -15.69 4.17 -6.94
N THR A 18 -14.40 3.86 -6.87
CA THR A 18 -13.74 2.98 -7.85
C THR A 18 -14.37 1.59 -7.85
N TYR A 19 -14.55 0.95 -6.69
CA TYR A 19 -15.16 -0.38 -6.64
C TYR A 19 -16.64 -0.38 -7.05
N LYS A 20 -17.40 0.68 -6.74
CA LYS A 20 -18.77 0.84 -7.25
C LYS A 20 -18.81 1.00 -8.78
N GLN A 21 -17.90 1.77 -9.37
CA GLN A 21 -17.79 1.90 -10.83
C GLN A 21 -17.42 0.57 -11.51
N LEU A 22 -16.63 -0.27 -10.82
CA LEU A 22 -16.31 -1.62 -11.27
C LEU A 22 -17.46 -2.62 -11.08
N GLY A 23 -18.56 -2.23 -10.45
CA GLY A 23 -19.67 -3.14 -10.12
C GLY A 23 -19.32 -4.16 -9.04
N LEU A 24 -18.29 -3.92 -8.24
CA LEU A 24 -17.79 -4.83 -7.22
C LEU A 24 -18.31 -4.45 -5.81
N PRO A 25 -18.74 -5.44 -5.00
CA PRO A 25 -19.23 -5.16 -3.66
C PRO A 25 -18.10 -4.66 -2.75
N VAL A 26 -18.35 -3.53 -2.10
CA VAL A 26 -17.42 -2.86 -1.20
C VAL A 26 -18.10 -2.43 0.08
N THR A 27 -17.40 -2.61 1.21
CA THR A 27 -17.82 -2.15 2.54
C THR A 27 -16.70 -1.38 3.22
N VAL A 28 -17.01 -0.73 4.33
CA VAL A 28 -16.06 0.01 5.17
C VAL A 28 -16.11 -0.54 6.58
N ALA A 29 -14.96 -0.87 7.15
CA ALA A 29 -14.83 -1.26 8.55
C ALA A 29 -14.25 -0.09 9.35
N ARG A 30 -14.98 0.36 10.40
CA ARG A 30 -14.60 1.46 11.30
C ARG A 30 -14.27 0.99 12.71
N ASN A 31 -14.40 -0.30 12.95
CA ASN A 31 -14.13 -0.94 14.24
C ASN A 31 -13.80 -2.42 14.03
N ALA A 32 -13.29 -3.05 15.09
CA ALA A 32 -12.90 -4.45 15.10
C ALA A 32 -14.03 -5.40 14.69
N GLN A 33 -15.27 -5.13 15.13
CA GLN A 33 -16.40 -6.01 14.84
C GLN A 33 -16.77 -6.01 13.34
N GLU A 34 -16.71 -4.85 12.71
CA GLU A 34 -16.97 -4.72 11.27
C GLU A 34 -15.84 -5.38 10.46
N LEU A 35 -14.57 -5.26 10.92
CA LEU A 35 -13.42 -5.85 10.22
C LEU A 35 -13.41 -7.38 10.25
N LYS A 36 -13.92 -8.02 11.30
CA LYS A 36 -13.97 -9.49 11.44
C LYS A 36 -14.61 -10.22 10.25
N GLN A 37 -15.47 -9.55 9.49
CA GLN A 37 -16.18 -10.13 8.34
C GLN A 37 -15.42 -9.94 7.01
N ALA A 38 -14.23 -9.36 7.04
CA ALA A 38 -13.47 -9.04 5.83
C ALA A 38 -12.96 -10.32 5.14
N CYS A 39 -13.15 -10.38 3.81
CA CYS A 39 -12.61 -11.43 2.95
C CYS A 39 -11.44 -10.94 2.09
N LYS A 40 -11.34 -9.63 1.88
CA LYS A 40 -10.23 -8.91 1.25
C LYS A 40 -10.16 -7.52 1.84
N ILE A 41 -8.97 -7.04 2.15
CA ILE A 41 -8.75 -5.81 2.91
C ILE A 41 -7.98 -4.79 2.06
N ILE A 42 -8.50 -3.57 1.99
CA ILE A 42 -7.72 -2.38 1.61
C ILE A 42 -7.32 -1.67 2.90
N LEU A 43 -6.03 -1.47 3.11
CA LEU A 43 -5.47 -0.69 4.21
C LEU A 43 -4.88 0.62 3.65
N PRO A 44 -5.68 1.68 3.53
CA PRO A 44 -5.20 2.96 3.04
C PRO A 44 -4.39 3.67 4.12
N GLY A 45 -3.53 4.60 3.73
CA GLY A 45 -2.82 5.45 4.67
C GLY A 45 -2.31 6.72 4.00
N VAL A 46 -2.33 7.82 4.74
CA VAL A 46 -1.73 9.11 4.35
C VAL A 46 -1.11 9.76 5.58
N GLY A 47 -0.11 10.62 5.38
CA GLY A 47 0.57 11.31 6.48
C GLY A 47 1.80 10.54 6.99
N ALA A 48 2.12 10.68 8.28
CA ALA A 48 3.31 10.12 8.89
C ALA A 48 3.11 8.68 9.40
N PHE A 49 4.20 7.91 9.42
CA PHE A 49 4.23 6.52 9.86
C PHE A 49 3.68 6.33 11.29
N ASP A 50 4.22 7.06 12.26
CA ASP A 50 3.80 6.93 13.68
C ASP A 50 2.35 7.34 13.91
N LEU A 51 1.85 8.33 13.15
CA LEU A 51 0.45 8.72 13.21
C LEU A 51 -0.44 7.57 12.73
N ALA A 52 -0.08 6.93 11.61
CA ALA A 52 -0.83 5.81 11.06
C ALA A 52 -0.84 4.61 12.02
N MET A 53 0.32 4.25 12.60
CA MET A 53 0.40 3.18 13.60
C MET A 53 -0.42 3.51 14.85
N THR A 54 -0.34 4.75 15.35
CA THR A 54 -1.10 5.20 16.53
C THR A 54 -2.60 5.11 16.30
N LEU A 55 -3.09 5.62 15.18
CA LEU A 55 -4.52 5.62 14.87
C LEU A 55 -5.03 4.19 14.59
N PHE A 56 -4.24 3.38 13.89
CA PHE A 56 -4.61 1.99 13.63
C PHE A 56 -4.70 1.19 14.95
N GLN A 57 -3.75 1.37 15.87
CA GLN A 57 -3.80 0.76 17.20
C GLN A 57 -5.01 1.25 18.01
N LYS A 58 -5.26 2.57 18.04
CA LYS A 58 -6.38 3.15 18.78
C LYS A 58 -7.76 2.75 18.24
N SER A 59 -7.84 2.40 16.96
CA SER A 59 -9.10 1.92 16.36
C SER A 59 -9.54 0.55 16.88
N GLY A 60 -8.65 -0.20 17.54
CA GLY A 60 -8.87 -1.58 17.98
C GLY A 60 -8.95 -2.58 16.83
N MET A 61 -8.63 -2.17 15.59
CA MET A 61 -8.69 -3.04 14.42
C MET A 61 -7.39 -3.80 14.16
N ARG A 62 -6.29 -3.41 14.79
CA ARG A 62 -4.97 -4.01 14.53
C ARG A 62 -4.95 -5.51 14.82
N GLU A 63 -5.35 -5.91 16.01
CA GLU A 63 -5.31 -7.32 16.43
C GLU A 63 -6.20 -8.20 15.55
N VAL A 64 -7.35 -7.67 15.12
CA VAL A 64 -8.25 -8.36 14.19
C VAL A 64 -7.62 -8.45 12.80
N ALA A 65 -6.93 -7.40 12.34
CA ALA A 65 -6.24 -7.42 11.07
C ALA A 65 -5.05 -8.41 11.08
N ASP A 66 -4.27 -8.47 12.18
CA ASP A 66 -3.19 -9.43 12.36
C ASP A 66 -3.74 -10.87 12.27
N GLU A 67 -4.82 -11.21 12.99
CA GLU A 67 -5.48 -12.52 12.92
C GLU A 67 -5.97 -12.85 11.49
N LEU A 68 -6.64 -11.91 10.83
CA LEU A 68 -7.18 -12.14 9.48
C LEU A 68 -6.06 -12.33 8.45
N VAL A 69 -5.03 -11.51 8.52
CA VAL A 69 -3.97 -11.48 7.51
C VAL A 69 -2.95 -12.60 7.73
N LEU A 70 -2.47 -12.76 8.97
CA LEU A 70 -1.37 -13.68 9.28
C LEU A 70 -1.86 -15.11 9.53
N ASP A 71 -2.99 -15.28 10.25
CA ASP A 71 -3.45 -16.61 10.64
C ASP A 71 -4.45 -17.18 9.62
N LYS A 72 -5.35 -16.33 9.09
CA LYS A 72 -6.42 -16.76 8.15
C LYS A 72 -6.06 -16.56 6.68
N GLY A 73 -4.95 -15.89 6.37
CA GLY A 73 -4.50 -15.66 5.01
C GLY A 73 -5.41 -14.75 4.18
N VAL A 74 -6.18 -13.87 4.83
CA VAL A 74 -7.04 -12.91 4.12
C VAL A 74 -6.18 -11.95 3.29
N PRO A 75 -6.43 -11.80 1.97
CA PRO A 75 -5.66 -10.88 1.15
C PRO A 75 -5.79 -9.44 1.60
N VAL A 76 -4.65 -8.76 1.72
CA VAL A 76 -4.59 -7.34 2.07
C VAL A 76 -3.77 -6.56 1.05
N LEU A 77 -4.20 -5.33 0.75
CA LEU A 77 -3.47 -4.35 -0.05
C LEU A 77 -3.29 -3.06 0.76
N GLY A 78 -2.04 -2.81 1.19
CA GLY A 78 -1.64 -1.54 1.79
C GLY A 78 -1.34 -0.49 0.74
N ILE A 79 -1.79 0.75 0.96
CA ILE A 79 -1.64 1.83 -0.02
C ILE A 79 -0.94 3.01 0.62
N CYS A 80 0.18 3.45 0.03
CA CYS A 80 1.04 4.53 0.49
C CYS A 80 1.52 4.27 1.93
N VAL A 81 1.14 5.07 2.92
CA VAL A 81 1.49 4.83 4.33
C VAL A 81 0.90 3.50 4.83
N GLY A 82 -0.26 3.06 4.30
CA GLY A 82 -0.81 1.73 4.59
C GLY A 82 0.12 0.57 4.18
N MET A 83 0.88 0.72 3.08
CA MET A 83 1.98 -0.20 2.75
C MET A 83 3.15 -0.02 3.72
N GLN A 84 3.53 1.21 4.03
CA GLN A 84 4.70 1.50 4.87
C GLN A 84 4.57 0.90 6.28
N ILE A 85 3.39 0.98 6.90
CA ILE A 85 3.18 0.40 8.23
C ILE A 85 3.25 -1.13 8.26
N MET A 86 3.24 -1.82 7.11
CA MET A 86 3.48 -3.27 7.02
C MET A 86 4.93 -3.66 7.29
N ALA A 87 5.88 -2.71 7.25
CA ALA A 87 7.29 -2.92 7.60
C ALA A 87 7.49 -3.13 9.10
N GLY A 88 8.71 -3.53 9.50
CA GLY A 88 9.10 -3.62 10.90
C GLY A 88 9.32 -2.26 11.58
N GLY A 89 9.53 -1.19 10.79
CA GLY A 89 9.74 0.17 11.27
C GLY A 89 10.05 1.17 10.17
N SER A 90 10.28 2.42 10.55
CA SER A 90 10.52 3.52 9.61
C SER A 90 11.63 4.46 10.09
N ASP A 91 12.33 5.09 9.16
CA ASP A 91 13.24 6.22 9.44
C ASP A 91 12.46 7.54 9.69
N GLU A 92 11.15 7.54 9.44
CA GLU A 92 10.27 8.68 9.70
C GLU A 92 9.83 8.76 11.17
N GLY A 93 9.74 7.60 11.84
CA GLY A 93 9.17 7.49 13.17
C GLY A 93 9.94 6.53 14.09
N GLU A 94 9.46 6.41 15.33
CA GLU A 94 10.07 5.57 16.37
C GLU A 94 9.23 4.33 16.68
N LEU A 95 7.94 4.31 16.28
CA LEU A 95 7.06 3.19 16.57
C LEU A 95 7.41 1.97 15.72
N PRO A 96 7.28 0.75 16.26
CA PRO A 96 7.35 -0.46 15.46
C PRO A 96 6.15 -0.53 14.49
N GLY A 97 6.38 -1.07 13.29
CA GLY A 97 5.32 -1.37 12.34
C GLY A 97 4.64 -2.71 12.61
N LEU A 98 3.86 -3.18 11.64
CA LEU A 98 3.13 -4.45 11.71
C LEU A 98 4.02 -5.66 11.46
N ASN A 99 5.16 -5.45 10.80
CA ASN A 99 6.11 -6.50 10.40
C ASN A 99 5.47 -7.66 9.60
N TRP A 100 4.45 -7.34 8.79
CA TRP A 100 3.81 -8.33 7.92
C TRP A 100 4.72 -8.74 6.74
N ILE A 101 5.50 -7.79 6.25
CA ILE A 101 6.59 -8.02 5.30
C ILE A 101 7.89 -7.52 5.93
N PRO A 102 8.91 -8.37 6.15
CA PRO A 102 10.19 -7.95 6.72
C PRO A 102 10.86 -6.87 5.88
N GLY A 103 11.22 -5.79 6.52
CA GLY A 103 11.83 -4.63 5.87
C GLY A 103 11.71 -3.37 6.72
N ARG A 104 12.25 -2.28 6.17
CA ARG A 104 12.24 -0.96 6.82
C ARG A 104 11.88 0.13 5.82
N VAL A 105 11.11 1.09 6.26
CA VAL A 105 10.82 2.30 5.48
C VAL A 105 11.98 3.27 5.62
N LYS A 106 12.64 3.60 4.50
CA LYS A 106 13.84 4.42 4.42
C LYS A 106 13.55 5.80 3.84
N LYS A 107 14.29 6.79 4.29
CA LYS A 107 14.27 8.11 3.67
C LYS A 107 15.08 8.09 2.37
N PHE A 108 14.60 8.79 1.34
CA PHE A 108 15.42 9.00 0.13
C PHE A 108 16.70 9.78 0.45
N ASP A 109 17.83 9.31 -0.07
CA ASP A 109 19.11 10.00 0.07
C ASP A 109 19.13 11.24 -0.84
N ARG A 110 19.24 12.40 -0.22
CA ARG A 110 19.32 13.70 -0.92
C ARG A 110 20.53 13.78 -1.87
N ALA A 111 21.63 13.10 -1.56
CA ALA A 111 22.81 13.08 -2.41
C ALA A 111 22.53 12.35 -3.75
N LEU A 112 21.70 11.30 -3.72
CA LEU A 112 21.32 10.54 -4.93
C LEU A 112 20.24 11.23 -5.75
N LEU A 113 19.38 12.04 -5.11
CA LEU A 113 18.35 12.79 -5.81
C LEU A 113 18.91 13.96 -6.62
N GLY A 114 19.98 14.57 -6.14
CA GLY A 114 20.51 15.79 -6.74
C GLY A 114 19.58 17.00 -6.63
N PRO A 115 19.92 18.14 -7.23
CA PRO A 115 19.17 19.38 -7.09
C PRO A 115 17.85 19.41 -7.87
N SER A 116 17.67 18.56 -8.87
CA SER A 116 16.52 18.57 -9.79
C SER A 116 15.34 17.71 -9.33
N LEU A 117 15.53 16.85 -8.32
CA LEU A 117 14.49 15.98 -7.81
C LEU A 117 14.08 16.39 -6.38
N PRO A 118 12.97 17.14 -6.21
CA PRO A 118 12.52 17.58 -4.90
C PRO A 118 11.92 16.43 -4.08
N LEU A 119 11.84 16.60 -2.76
CA LEU A 119 11.01 15.79 -1.89
C LEU A 119 9.83 16.63 -1.40
N PRO A 120 8.64 16.03 -1.32
CA PRO A 120 8.32 14.64 -1.66
C PRO A 120 8.44 14.33 -3.16
N HIS A 121 8.70 13.06 -3.51
CA HIS A 121 8.43 12.53 -4.85
C HIS A 121 6.93 12.66 -5.12
N MET A 122 6.54 13.64 -5.92
CA MET A 122 5.15 13.97 -6.21
C MET A 122 4.93 14.04 -7.70
N GLY A 123 3.97 13.26 -8.19
CA GLY A 123 3.59 13.24 -9.59
C GLY A 123 3.53 11.83 -10.18
N TRP A 124 3.45 11.79 -11.50
CA TRP A 124 3.35 10.55 -12.28
C TRP A 124 4.73 9.97 -12.52
N ASN A 125 4.86 8.67 -12.29
CA ASN A 125 6.09 7.94 -12.56
C ASN A 125 5.79 6.53 -13.08
N GLN A 126 6.74 5.97 -13.81
CA GLN A 126 6.67 4.63 -14.36
C GLN A 126 6.90 3.58 -13.28
N VAL A 127 6.18 2.46 -13.40
CA VAL A 127 6.33 1.30 -12.54
C VAL A 127 6.72 0.11 -13.39
N SER A 128 7.80 -0.57 -13.02
CA SER A 128 8.27 -1.80 -13.66
C SER A 128 7.95 -2.98 -12.75
N ALA A 129 6.95 -3.77 -13.12
CA ALA A 129 6.60 -4.99 -12.40
C ALA A 129 7.66 -6.07 -12.66
N LEU A 130 8.10 -6.76 -11.61
CA LEU A 130 9.03 -7.90 -11.72
C LEU A 130 8.29 -9.18 -12.11
N ASP A 131 7.01 -9.26 -11.75
CA ASP A 131 6.07 -10.29 -12.20
C ASP A 131 4.86 -9.56 -12.81
N GLY A 132 4.67 -9.69 -14.11
CA GLY A 132 3.58 -9.08 -14.85
C GLY A 132 2.21 -9.75 -14.66
N ALA A 133 2.12 -10.74 -13.77
CA ALA A 133 0.89 -11.43 -13.42
C ALA A 133 0.23 -10.84 -12.15
N GLY A 134 -0.86 -11.42 -11.70
CA GLY A 134 -1.54 -11.05 -10.45
C GLY A 134 -1.92 -9.58 -10.40
N LEU A 135 -1.39 -8.84 -9.41
CA LEU A 135 -1.74 -7.44 -9.16
C LEU A 135 -1.46 -6.52 -10.37
N PHE A 136 -0.43 -6.80 -11.17
CA PHE A 136 -0.05 -6.02 -12.34
C PHE A 136 -0.57 -6.60 -13.68
N GLY A 137 -1.39 -7.63 -13.64
CA GLY A 137 -1.92 -8.29 -14.84
C GLY A 137 -2.65 -7.33 -15.80
N GLY A 138 -2.21 -7.31 -17.08
CA GLY A 138 -2.81 -6.51 -18.14
C GLY A 138 -2.58 -5.00 -18.05
N LEU A 139 -1.55 -4.57 -17.31
CA LEU A 139 -1.17 -3.15 -17.20
C LEU A 139 -0.11 -2.70 -18.22
N GLY A 140 0.47 -3.65 -18.99
CA GLY A 140 1.59 -3.38 -19.89
C GLY A 140 2.91 -3.27 -19.13
N ASP A 141 4.00 -2.95 -19.84
CA ASP A 141 5.36 -3.06 -19.32
C ASP A 141 5.74 -1.92 -18.36
N THR A 142 5.24 -0.71 -18.60
CA THR A 142 5.61 0.49 -17.83
C THR A 142 4.39 1.39 -17.54
N PRO A 143 3.39 0.90 -16.79
CA PRO A 143 2.24 1.71 -16.45
C PRO A 143 2.64 2.91 -15.59
N LEU A 144 1.91 4.03 -15.75
CA LEU A 144 2.09 5.25 -14.97
C LEU A 144 1.17 5.24 -13.76
N PHE A 145 1.75 5.55 -12.60
CA PHE A 145 1.02 5.75 -11.35
C PHE A 145 1.37 7.08 -10.69
N TYR A 146 0.46 7.59 -9.87
CA TYR A 146 0.65 8.81 -9.11
C TYR A 146 1.30 8.53 -7.76
N PHE A 147 2.43 9.18 -7.49
CA PHE A 147 3.21 9.09 -6.25
C PHE A 147 3.08 10.37 -5.42
N LEU A 148 3.17 10.23 -4.11
CA LEU A 148 3.30 11.34 -3.16
C LEU A 148 3.94 10.81 -1.87
N HIS A 149 5.28 10.77 -1.81
CA HIS A 149 6.01 10.24 -0.66
C HIS A 149 7.45 10.77 -0.57
N SER A 150 8.01 10.76 0.64
CA SER A 150 9.42 11.10 0.91
C SER A 150 10.24 9.92 1.43
N PHE A 151 9.57 8.79 1.67
CA PHE A 151 10.15 7.56 2.18
C PHE A 151 9.73 6.40 1.29
N TYR A 152 10.52 5.34 1.21
CA TYR A 152 10.26 4.15 0.41
C TYR A 152 10.50 2.87 1.23
N TYR A 153 9.92 1.78 0.79
CA TYR A 153 10.07 0.47 1.42
C TYR A 153 11.37 -0.20 0.96
N GLU A 154 12.21 -0.61 1.91
CA GLU A 154 13.38 -1.45 1.68
C GLU A 154 13.08 -2.84 2.27
N CYS A 155 12.87 -3.82 1.39
CA CYS A 155 12.64 -5.20 1.79
C CYS A 155 13.95 -5.83 2.31
N GLU A 156 13.88 -6.64 3.36
CA GLU A 156 15.02 -7.46 3.80
C GLU A 156 15.34 -8.56 2.78
N ASP A 157 14.28 -9.10 2.13
CA ASP A 157 14.40 -10.10 1.08
C ASP A 157 13.89 -9.51 -0.25
N SER A 158 14.72 -9.58 -1.28
CA SER A 158 14.40 -9.11 -2.62
C SER A 158 13.23 -9.87 -3.26
N GLU A 159 12.95 -11.10 -2.84
CA GLU A 159 11.78 -11.89 -3.30
C GLU A 159 10.45 -11.22 -2.94
N HIS A 160 10.45 -10.35 -1.94
CA HIS A 160 9.27 -9.57 -1.55
C HIS A 160 9.02 -8.34 -2.44
N ILE A 161 9.96 -7.96 -3.31
CA ILE A 161 9.79 -6.83 -4.23
C ILE A 161 8.91 -7.28 -5.40
N LEU A 162 7.73 -6.68 -5.53
CA LEU A 162 6.80 -6.97 -6.62
C LEU A 162 6.98 -6.03 -7.81
N ALA A 163 7.32 -4.76 -7.56
CA ALA A 163 7.60 -3.78 -8.59
C ALA A 163 8.56 -2.68 -8.09
N GLN A 164 9.27 -2.10 -9.04
CA GLN A 164 10.20 -1.00 -8.81
C GLN A 164 9.84 0.24 -9.62
N SER A 165 10.30 1.38 -9.13
CA SER A 165 10.27 2.66 -9.83
C SER A 165 11.58 3.38 -9.58
N ARG A 166 11.86 4.45 -10.32
CA ARG A 166 13.10 5.21 -10.21
C ARG A 166 12.86 6.67 -9.86
N TYR A 167 13.53 7.14 -8.81
CA TYR A 167 13.53 8.55 -8.42
C TYR A 167 14.90 8.91 -7.82
N GLY A 168 15.83 9.31 -8.70
CA GLY A 168 17.26 9.43 -8.38
C GLY A 168 17.93 8.06 -8.19
N GLN A 169 17.33 7.18 -7.44
CA GLN A 169 17.67 5.77 -7.24
C GLN A 169 16.49 4.86 -7.55
N ASP A 170 16.73 3.59 -7.79
CA ASP A 170 15.67 2.59 -7.88
C ASP A 170 15.15 2.29 -6.47
N PHE A 171 13.83 2.10 -6.35
CA PHE A 171 13.18 1.80 -5.07
C PHE A 171 12.01 0.84 -5.24
N SER A 172 11.71 0.06 -4.22
CA SER A 172 10.55 -0.82 -4.19
C SER A 172 9.28 0.01 -4.08
N CYS A 173 8.49 0.04 -5.15
CA CYS A 173 7.21 0.75 -5.18
C CYS A 173 5.99 -0.16 -5.03
N ALA A 174 6.20 -1.48 -5.10
CA ALA A 174 5.23 -2.48 -4.70
C ALA A 174 5.93 -3.68 -4.07
N VAL A 175 5.31 -4.27 -3.04
CA VAL A 175 5.83 -5.39 -2.27
C VAL A 175 4.78 -6.47 -2.10
N ARG A 176 5.23 -7.74 -1.92
CA ARG A 176 4.34 -8.87 -1.68
C ARG A 176 5.02 -9.93 -0.81
N ARG A 177 4.25 -10.48 0.14
CA ARG A 177 4.59 -11.71 0.86
C ARG A 177 3.31 -12.54 1.05
N GLY A 178 3.19 -13.60 0.27
CA GLY A 178 1.97 -14.42 0.27
C GLY A 178 0.72 -13.61 -0.09
N ASN A 179 -0.22 -13.52 0.85
CA ASN A 179 -1.48 -12.77 0.76
C ASN A 179 -1.34 -11.27 1.07
N VAL A 180 -0.18 -10.83 1.53
CA VAL A 180 0.08 -9.42 1.88
C VAL A 180 0.67 -8.69 0.68
N HIS A 181 0.01 -7.64 0.23
CA HIS A 181 0.43 -6.78 -0.88
C HIS A 181 0.52 -5.33 -0.41
N GLY A 182 1.45 -4.58 -0.97
CA GLY A 182 1.55 -3.14 -0.73
C GLY A 182 1.98 -2.39 -1.98
N VAL A 183 1.48 -1.16 -2.14
CA VAL A 183 1.88 -0.24 -3.20
C VAL A 183 2.15 1.15 -2.62
N GLN A 184 3.24 1.79 -3.06
CA GLN A 184 3.64 3.13 -2.59
C GLN A 184 2.84 4.24 -3.27
N PHE A 185 2.43 4.03 -4.49
CA PHE A 185 1.63 4.96 -5.27
C PHE A 185 0.14 4.92 -4.86
N HIS A 186 -0.62 5.85 -5.39
CA HIS A 186 -2.04 6.00 -5.14
C HIS A 186 -2.86 5.47 -6.33
N PRO A 187 -3.31 4.20 -6.32
CA PRO A 187 -4.11 3.67 -7.43
C PRO A 187 -5.44 4.42 -7.59
N GLU A 188 -6.03 4.92 -6.50
CA GLU A 188 -7.26 5.72 -6.55
C GLU A 188 -7.11 7.08 -7.23
N LYS A 189 -5.85 7.49 -7.52
CA LYS A 189 -5.50 8.71 -8.27
C LYS A 189 -4.86 8.40 -9.62
N SER A 190 -4.73 7.13 -9.99
CA SER A 190 -3.94 6.67 -11.13
C SER A 190 -4.78 6.26 -12.35
N HIS A 191 -5.94 6.89 -12.54
CA HIS A 191 -6.81 6.71 -13.69
C HIS A 191 -7.04 5.21 -14.04
N SER A 192 -6.95 4.85 -15.31
CA SER A 192 -7.21 3.48 -15.80
C SER A 192 -6.24 2.45 -15.23
N ALA A 193 -4.94 2.80 -15.07
CA ALA A 193 -3.96 1.90 -14.49
C ALA A 193 -4.30 1.57 -13.02
N GLY A 194 -4.67 2.59 -12.24
CA GLY A 194 -5.08 2.40 -10.86
C GLY A 194 -6.38 1.60 -10.73
N THR A 195 -7.37 1.90 -11.58
CA THR A 195 -8.63 1.15 -11.62
C THR A 195 -8.39 -0.32 -11.98
N ARG A 196 -7.51 -0.60 -12.95
CA ARG A 196 -7.14 -1.97 -13.33
C ARG A 196 -6.46 -2.71 -12.19
N LEU A 197 -5.49 -2.08 -11.51
CA LEU A 197 -4.80 -2.68 -10.37
C LEU A 197 -5.77 -3.02 -9.22
N LEU A 198 -6.69 -2.11 -8.88
CA LEU A 198 -7.71 -2.35 -7.86
C LEU A 198 -8.68 -3.47 -8.26
N LYS A 199 -9.02 -3.57 -9.55
CA LYS A 199 -9.79 -4.70 -10.08
C LYS A 199 -9.02 -6.01 -9.94
N ASN A 200 -7.75 -6.04 -10.35
CA ASN A 200 -6.91 -7.22 -10.23
C ASN A 200 -6.82 -7.70 -8.76
N PHE A 201 -6.63 -6.77 -7.81
CA PHE A 201 -6.66 -7.12 -6.38
C PHE A 201 -7.99 -7.76 -5.96
N ALA A 202 -9.11 -7.28 -6.46
CA ALA A 202 -10.41 -7.87 -6.16
C ALA A 202 -10.57 -9.30 -6.72
N GLU A 203 -9.83 -9.63 -7.77
CA GLU A 203 -9.87 -10.92 -8.47
C GLU A 203 -8.83 -11.94 -7.93
N LEU A 204 -7.81 -11.50 -7.15
CA LEU A 204 -6.91 -12.40 -6.43
C LEU A 204 -7.68 -13.27 -5.42
#